data_d012e3c96a1e997b27b5af6c3b2c9b42
#
_entry.id   d012e3c96a1e997b27b5af6c3b2c9b42
#
_cell.length_a   1.000
_cell.length_b   1.000
_cell.length_c   1.000
_cell.angle_alpha   90.00
_cell.angle_beta   90.00
_cell.angle_gamma   90.00
#
_symmetry.space_group_name_H-M   'P 1'
#
loop_
_entity.id
_entity.type
_entity.pdbx_description
1 polymer ?
#
loop_
_entity_poly.entity_id
_entity_poly.type
_entity_poly.pdbx_seq_one_letter_code
_entity_poly.pdbx_strand_id
1 'polypeptide(L)'
;MKPHTAQGRGSGIGTDDEESRTLDRETFGKRLRSARKAFGWTLAHLAELSGVSITTISRAERGQLALGYENFAALGQALQMDMGSMFAGAGTKTSPFQGPVVTRAGAGVTYRGSSLTYEFLGTEAVGKQMSPVVGTVHARRIEGPGDFSRHPGEEFVYVLSGEVEIHFDNGEKVHLARGDALYFDARMGHAYISVSRQLARIVGVTTSESNFMKSAQAAKSEAVPKRTVGRSQGKAAATRGKGKG
;
A
#
# COMPACT_ATOMS: atom_id res chain seq x y z
N MET A 1 -61.81 19.68 18.77
CA MET A 1 -60.57 18.90 18.98
C MET A 1 -60.20 18.27 17.65
N LYS A 2 -59.23 18.83 16.91
CA LYS A 2 -58.80 18.34 15.60
C LYS A 2 -57.41 17.69 15.79
N PRO A 3 -57.11 16.54 15.18
CA PRO A 3 -55.80 15.93 15.30
C PRO A 3 -54.81 16.59 14.33
N HIS A 4 -53.61 16.91 14.85
CA HIS A 4 -52.44 17.36 14.10
C HIS A 4 -51.84 16.22 13.29
N THR A 5 -51.88 16.34 11.98
CA THR A 5 -51.07 15.49 11.08
C THR A 5 -49.63 15.97 11.07
N ALA A 6 -48.72 15.12 11.57
CA ALA A 6 -47.29 15.33 11.45
C ALA A 6 -46.86 14.95 10.02
N GLN A 7 -46.40 15.93 9.26
CA GLN A 7 -45.73 15.72 7.98
C GLN A 7 -44.30 15.24 8.29
N GLY A 8 -44.02 13.98 7.95
CA GLY A 8 -42.67 13.45 7.90
C GLY A 8 -41.87 14.11 6.80
N ARG A 9 -40.84 14.90 7.18
CA ARG A 9 -39.78 15.34 6.24
C ARG A 9 -38.87 14.15 5.98
N GLY A 10 -39.00 13.55 4.81
CA GLY A 10 -38.01 12.65 4.26
C GLY A 10 -36.74 13.43 3.97
N SER A 11 -35.72 13.25 4.78
CA SER A 11 -34.36 13.70 4.46
C SER A 11 -33.78 12.79 3.39
N GLY A 12 -33.85 13.22 2.14
CA GLY A 12 -33.01 12.68 1.09
C GLY A 12 -31.56 12.99 1.44
N ILE A 13 -30.85 12.01 2.00
CA ILE A 13 -29.40 12.07 2.17
C ILE A 13 -28.82 11.81 0.78
N GLY A 14 -28.15 12.82 0.27
CA GLY A 14 -27.80 12.98 -1.13
C GLY A 14 -26.85 11.92 -1.67
N THR A 15 -27.19 11.47 -2.84
CA THR A 15 -26.36 10.70 -3.78
C THR A 15 -25.11 11.48 -4.23
N ASP A 16 -25.08 12.80 -4.06
CA ASP A 16 -23.99 13.68 -4.49
C ASP A 16 -22.73 13.59 -3.60
N ASP A 17 -22.89 13.23 -2.31
CA ASP A 17 -21.79 13.09 -1.37
C ASP A 17 -21.01 11.77 -1.53
N GLU A 18 -21.62 10.74 -2.07
CA GLU A 18 -21.00 9.44 -2.30
C GLU A 18 -20.15 9.44 -3.58
N GLU A 19 -20.58 10.16 -4.59
CA GLU A 19 -19.86 10.34 -5.86
C GLU A 19 -18.60 11.19 -5.68
N SER A 20 -18.59 12.14 -4.76
CA SER A 20 -17.45 13.01 -4.44
C SER A 20 -16.29 12.30 -3.72
N ARG A 21 -16.54 11.12 -3.13
CA ARG A 21 -15.53 10.36 -2.33
C ARG A 21 -14.92 9.19 -3.08
N THR A 22 -15.52 8.79 -4.19
CA THR A 22 -14.99 7.73 -5.05
C THR A 22 -13.97 8.34 -6.00
N LEU A 23 -12.69 8.01 -5.81
CA LEU A 23 -11.68 8.39 -6.77
C LEU A 23 -11.91 7.59 -8.05
N ASP A 24 -12.43 8.25 -9.07
CA ASP A 24 -12.56 7.66 -10.38
C ASP A 24 -11.18 7.39 -11.00
N ARG A 25 -11.15 6.51 -11.98
CA ARG A 25 -9.90 6.10 -12.64
C ARG A 25 -9.17 7.27 -13.31
N GLU A 26 -9.93 8.26 -13.79
CA GLU A 26 -9.37 9.42 -14.47
C GLU A 26 -8.67 10.35 -13.49
N THR A 27 -9.31 10.65 -12.37
CA THR A 27 -8.73 11.47 -11.30
C THR A 27 -7.50 10.81 -10.71
N PHE A 28 -7.55 9.49 -10.44
CA PHE A 28 -6.38 8.72 -10.03
C PHE A 28 -5.25 8.83 -11.06
N GLY A 29 -5.56 8.60 -12.33
CA GLY A 29 -4.58 8.65 -13.42
C GLY A 29 -3.90 10.01 -13.54
N LYS A 30 -4.67 11.10 -13.42
CA LYS A 30 -4.13 12.48 -13.40
C LYS A 30 -3.16 12.68 -12.23
N ARG A 31 -3.49 12.17 -11.05
CA ARG A 31 -2.63 12.27 -9.85
C ARG A 31 -1.35 11.47 -10.00
N LEU A 32 -1.44 10.22 -10.47
CA LEU A 32 -0.29 9.37 -10.76
C LEU A 32 0.67 10.07 -11.72
N ARG A 33 0.14 10.62 -12.82
CA ARG A 33 0.93 11.38 -13.80
C ARG A 33 1.57 12.62 -13.18
N SER A 34 0.85 13.37 -12.35
CA SER A 34 1.35 14.56 -11.68
C SER A 34 2.49 14.20 -10.72
N ALA A 35 2.33 13.15 -9.93
CA ALA A 35 3.37 12.65 -9.03
C ALA A 35 4.64 12.26 -9.80
N ARG A 36 4.52 11.46 -10.85
CA ARG A 36 5.67 11.09 -11.70
C ARG A 36 6.36 12.31 -12.29
N LYS A 37 5.60 13.28 -12.81
CA LYS A 37 6.14 14.50 -13.41
C LYS A 37 6.81 15.42 -12.38
N ALA A 38 6.35 15.43 -11.14
CA ALA A 38 6.99 16.19 -10.07
C ALA A 38 8.44 15.74 -9.81
N PHE A 39 8.74 14.45 -10.03
CA PHE A 39 10.12 13.92 -10.03
C PHE A 39 10.85 14.12 -11.36
N GLY A 40 10.24 14.69 -12.39
CA GLY A 40 10.83 14.82 -13.73
C GLY A 40 10.94 13.49 -14.48
N TRP A 41 10.30 12.42 -14.04
CA TRP A 41 10.49 11.08 -14.56
C TRP A 41 9.69 10.79 -15.86
N THR A 42 10.31 9.99 -16.74
CA THR A 42 9.64 9.39 -17.89
C THR A 42 8.78 8.20 -17.45
N LEU A 43 7.90 7.73 -18.33
CA LEU A 43 7.17 6.47 -18.09
C LEU A 43 8.12 5.27 -17.96
N ALA A 44 9.20 5.26 -18.78
CA ALA A 44 10.19 4.20 -18.75
C ALA A 44 10.94 4.17 -17.41
N HIS A 45 11.31 5.32 -16.88
CA HIS A 45 12.02 5.40 -15.60
C HIS A 45 11.11 4.95 -14.42
N LEU A 46 9.84 5.36 -14.41
CA LEU A 46 8.91 4.87 -13.39
C LEU A 46 8.66 3.35 -13.52
N ALA A 47 8.62 2.82 -14.76
CA ALA A 47 8.49 1.39 -15.00
C ALA A 47 9.69 0.61 -14.45
N GLU A 48 10.91 1.11 -14.69
CA GLU A 48 12.16 0.55 -14.16
C GLU A 48 12.16 0.49 -12.62
N LEU A 49 11.78 1.59 -11.96
CA LEU A 49 11.76 1.68 -10.49
C LEU A 49 10.66 0.85 -9.84
N SER A 50 9.49 0.76 -10.48
CA SER A 50 8.32 0.10 -9.91
C SER A 50 8.16 -1.37 -10.34
N GLY A 51 8.85 -1.80 -11.41
CA GLY A 51 8.59 -3.09 -12.04
C GLY A 51 7.26 -3.17 -12.81
N VAL A 52 6.47 -2.10 -12.82
CA VAL A 52 5.19 -2.05 -13.54
C VAL A 52 5.43 -1.69 -15.00
N SER A 53 4.80 -2.41 -15.93
CA SER A 53 5.03 -2.18 -17.37
C SER A 53 4.67 -0.75 -17.80
N ILE A 54 5.42 -0.19 -18.74
CA ILE A 54 5.17 1.14 -19.34
C ILE A 54 3.72 1.24 -19.85
N THR A 55 3.22 0.18 -20.46
CA THR A 55 1.85 0.13 -20.99
C THR A 55 0.82 0.23 -19.86
N THR A 56 1.03 -0.50 -18.75
CA THR A 56 0.17 -0.47 -17.57
C THR A 56 0.15 0.93 -16.97
N ILE A 57 1.31 1.54 -16.72
CA ILE A 57 1.42 2.91 -16.18
C ILE A 57 0.72 3.90 -17.10
N SER A 58 1.02 3.85 -18.41
CA SER A 58 0.43 4.76 -19.38
C SER A 58 -1.10 4.66 -19.45
N ARG A 59 -1.66 3.44 -19.39
CA ARG A 59 -3.11 3.23 -19.36
C ARG A 59 -3.73 3.70 -18.05
N ALA A 60 -3.06 3.46 -16.93
CA ALA A 60 -3.48 3.95 -15.62
C ALA A 60 -3.49 5.48 -15.56
N GLU A 61 -2.43 6.16 -16.06
CA GLU A 61 -2.36 7.62 -16.12
C GLU A 61 -3.46 8.25 -16.99
N ARG A 62 -4.01 7.52 -17.96
CA ARG A 62 -5.13 7.95 -18.80
C ARG A 62 -6.50 7.53 -18.27
N GLY A 63 -6.55 6.89 -17.09
CA GLY A 63 -7.80 6.39 -16.52
C GLY A 63 -8.40 5.19 -17.25
N GLN A 64 -7.65 4.55 -18.16
CA GLN A 64 -8.09 3.44 -19.01
C GLN A 64 -7.94 2.07 -18.36
N LEU A 65 -7.31 2.00 -17.20
CA LEU A 65 -7.05 0.76 -16.48
C LEU A 65 -7.19 0.99 -14.98
N ALA A 66 -7.98 0.14 -14.31
CA ALA A 66 -7.95 0.02 -12.86
C ALA A 66 -6.75 -0.85 -12.49
N LEU A 67 -5.88 -0.34 -11.61
CA LEU A 67 -4.75 -1.10 -11.10
C LEU A 67 -5.23 -2.12 -10.07
N GLY A 68 -4.66 -3.32 -10.10
CA GLY A 68 -4.67 -4.23 -8.96
C GLY A 68 -3.77 -3.68 -7.85
N TYR A 69 -3.96 -4.21 -6.64
CA TYR A 69 -3.25 -3.74 -5.44
C TYR A 69 -1.73 -3.76 -5.61
N GLU A 70 -1.18 -4.82 -6.21
CA GLU A 70 0.26 -4.99 -6.45
C GLU A 70 0.86 -3.82 -7.24
N ASN A 71 0.30 -3.53 -8.43
CA ASN A 71 0.77 -2.44 -9.26
C ASN A 71 0.61 -1.09 -8.58
N PHE A 72 -0.48 -0.93 -7.83
CA PHE A 72 -0.75 0.27 -7.06
C PHE A 72 0.29 0.47 -5.95
N ALA A 73 0.58 -0.56 -5.15
CA ALA A 73 1.57 -0.54 -4.10
C ALA A 73 2.99 -0.30 -4.65
N ALA A 74 3.36 -0.98 -5.74
CA ALA A 74 4.66 -0.83 -6.40
C ALA A 74 4.88 0.60 -6.92
N LEU A 75 3.87 1.22 -7.51
CA LEU A 75 3.93 2.62 -7.95
C LEU A 75 4.04 3.59 -6.78
N GLY A 76 3.28 3.35 -5.70
CA GLY A 76 3.36 4.14 -4.47
C GLY A 76 4.76 4.08 -3.85
N GLN A 77 5.36 2.89 -3.79
CA GLN A 77 6.72 2.70 -3.30
C GLN A 77 7.75 3.42 -4.16
N ALA A 78 7.69 3.26 -5.48
CA ALA A 78 8.60 3.93 -6.40
C ALA A 78 8.53 5.46 -6.28
N LEU A 79 7.32 6.00 -6.16
CA LEU A 79 7.06 7.43 -5.99
C LEU A 79 7.26 7.93 -4.55
N GLN A 80 7.68 7.06 -3.62
CA GLN A 80 7.84 7.35 -2.19
C GLN A 80 6.58 7.94 -1.54
N MET A 81 5.42 7.53 -2.03
CA MET A 81 4.11 7.94 -1.57
C MET A 81 3.45 6.77 -0.84
N ASP A 82 2.89 7.03 0.33
CA ASP A 82 1.99 6.04 0.92
C ASP A 82 0.70 5.95 0.10
N MET A 83 0.02 4.81 0.19
CA MET A 83 -1.17 4.55 -0.61
C MET A 83 -2.29 5.58 -0.36
N GLY A 84 -2.42 6.07 0.87
CA GLY A 84 -3.39 7.11 1.22
C GLY A 84 -3.05 8.45 0.58
N SER A 85 -1.77 8.81 0.50
CA SER A 85 -1.34 10.07 -0.11
C SER A 85 -1.57 10.12 -1.62
N MET A 86 -1.60 8.97 -2.30
CA MET A 86 -1.99 8.90 -3.71
C MET A 86 -3.44 9.33 -3.94
N PHE A 87 -4.28 9.28 -2.90
CA PHE A 87 -5.68 9.69 -2.94
C PHE A 87 -5.93 11.06 -2.33
N ALA A 88 -5.02 11.57 -1.54
CA ALA A 88 -5.13 12.91 -0.95
C ALA A 88 -4.98 13.99 -2.01
N GLY A 89 -5.75 15.07 -1.92
CA GLY A 89 -5.68 16.20 -2.85
C GLY A 89 -4.31 16.90 -2.85
N ALA A 90 -3.99 17.61 -3.93
CA ALA A 90 -2.80 18.47 -3.98
C ALA A 90 -2.85 19.48 -2.82
N GLY A 91 -1.86 19.41 -1.92
CA GLY A 91 -1.80 20.26 -0.72
C GLY A 91 -1.75 19.47 0.60
N THR A 92 -1.72 18.14 0.55
CA THR A 92 -1.56 17.31 1.76
C THR A 92 -0.22 17.56 2.43
N LYS A 93 -0.29 17.64 3.75
CA LYS A 93 0.84 17.89 4.65
C LYS A 93 1.96 16.88 4.37
N THR A 94 3.15 17.36 4.12
CA THR A 94 4.37 16.55 3.96
C THR A 94 5.00 16.14 5.30
N SER A 95 4.45 16.64 6.41
CA SER A 95 4.92 16.30 7.76
C SER A 95 4.28 15.02 8.26
N PRO A 96 5.01 14.16 9.00
CA PRO A 96 4.42 13.02 9.68
C PRO A 96 3.22 13.44 10.53
N PHE A 97 2.21 12.56 10.62
CA PHE A 97 1.02 12.84 11.41
C PHE A 97 1.37 12.96 12.91
N GLN A 98 0.69 13.89 13.59
CA GLN A 98 0.82 14.10 15.03
C GLN A 98 -0.57 13.99 15.67
N GLY A 99 -0.74 13.04 16.56
CA GLY A 99 -2.00 12.78 17.24
C GLY A 99 -2.97 11.88 16.47
N PRO A 100 -4.18 11.64 17.00
CA PRO A 100 -5.15 10.72 16.40
C PRO A 100 -5.73 11.27 15.10
N VAL A 101 -5.88 10.36 14.11
CA VAL A 101 -6.56 10.63 12.85
C VAL A 101 -7.84 9.80 12.80
N VAL A 102 -8.97 10.44 12.58
CA VAL A 102 -10.28 9.80 12.57
C VAL A 102 -10.86 9.78 11.18
N THR A 103 -11.13 8.58 10.64
CA THR A 103 -11.96 8.39 9.46
C THR A 103 -13.36 7.99 9.92
N ARG A 104 -14.36 8.79 9.67
CA ARG A 104 -15.76 8.47 9.99
C ARG A 104 -16.29 7.40 9.04
N ALA A 105 -17.33 6.68 9.45
CA ALA A 105 -17.95 5.66 8.62
C ALA A 105 -18.33 6.21 7.24
N GLY A 106 -17.89 5.55 6.17
CA GLY A 106 -18.10 5.97 4.79
C GLY A 106 -17.35 7.23 4.37
N ALA A 107 -16.44 7.76 5.20
CA ALA A 107 -15.62 8.94 4.89
C ALA A 107 -14.22 8.58 4.37
N GLY A 108 -13.91 7.29 4.24
CA GLY A 108 -12.68 6.83 3.61
C GLY A 108 -12.65 7.13 2.12
N VAL A 109 -11.45 7.22 1.56
CA VAL A 109 -11.28 7.38 0.11
C VAL A 109 -11.49 6.04 -0.57
N THR A 110 -12.45 5.96 -1.48
CA THR A 110 -12.80 4.72 -2.16
C THR A 110 -12.09 4.60 -3.51
N TYR A 111 -11.55 3.43 -3.78
CA TYR A 111 -10.97 3.07 -5.07
C TYR A 111 -11.46 1.69 -5.51
N ARG A 112 -11.99 1.59 -6.72
CA ARG A 112 -12.40 0.32 -7.31
C ARG A 112 -11.27 -0.31 -8.11
N GLY A 113 -10.62 -1.31 -7.51
CA GLY A 113 -9.63 -2.16 -8.16
C GLY A 113 -10.25 -3.24 -9.04
N SER A 114 -9.43 -4.17 -9.52
CA SER A 114 -9.85 -5.29 -10.38
C SER A 114 -10.74 -6.31 -9.65
N SER A 115 -10.35 -6.69 -8.44
CA SER A 115 -10.99 -7.76 -7.65
C SER A 115 -11.70 -7.27 -6.40
N LEU A 116 -11.27 -6.13 -5.86
CA LEU A 116 -11.80 -5.50 -4.66
C LEU A 116 -12.10 -4.03 -4.89
N THR A 117 -13.11 -3.54 -4.18
CA THR A 117 -13.24 -2.10 -3.92
C THR A 117 -12.65 -1.82 -2.55
N TYR A 118 -11.72 -0.89 -2.49
CA TYR A 118 -11.00 -0.48 -1.28
C TYR A 118 -11.57 0.84 -0.75
N GLU A 119 -11.85 0.90 0.53
CA GLU A 119 -12.05 2.15 1.27
C GLU A 119 -10.80 2.37 2.14
N PHE A 120 -9.94 3.31 1.77
CA PHE A 120 -8.71 3.62 2.50
C PHE A 120 -9.02 4.46 3.72
N LEU A 121 -8.50 4.02 4.87
CA LEU A 121 -8.69 4.68 6.16
C LEU A 121 -7.41 5.40 6.59
N GLY A 122 -7.57 6.49 7.36
CA GLY A 122 -6.44 7.25 7.87
C GLY A 122 -5.54 7.82 6.77
N THR A 123 -6.11 8.25 5.64
CA THR A 123 -5.36 8.78 4.49
C THR A 123 -4.63 10.09 4.79
N GLU A 124 -5.02 10.79 5.86
CA GLU A 124 -4.35 12.01 6.32
C GLU A 124 -3.13 11.72 7.22
N ALA A 125 -2.94 10.46 7.64
CA ALA A 125 -1.81 10.04 8.46
C ALA A 125 -0.58 9.80 7.59
N VAL A 126 0.13 10.86 7.23
CA VAL A 126 1.36 10.79 6.41
C VAL A 126 2.48 10.10 7.20
N GLY A 127 3.17 9.15 6.55
CA GLY A 127 4.25 8.38 7.19
C GLY A 127 3.79 7.27 8.12
N LYS A 128 2.52 6.89 8.07
CA LYS A 128 2.02 5.71 8.81
C LYS A 128 2.70 4.42 8.33
N GLN A 129 2.86 3.47 9.23
CA GLN A 129 3.51 2.19 8.96
C GLN A 129 2.53 1.10 8.51
N MET A 130 1.24 1.31 8.73
CA MET A 130 0.17 0.40 8.37
C MET A 130 -0.81 1.10 7.45
N SER A 131 -1.35 0.37 6.48
CA SER A 131 -2.36 0.85 5.55
C SER A 131 -3.67 0.09 5.77
N PRO A 132 -4.52 0.55 6.70
CA PRO A 132 -5.82 -0.06 6.93
C PRO A 132 -6.79 0.29 5.82
N VAL A 133 -7.57 -0.71 5.39
CA VAL A 133 -8.61 -0.59 4.39
C VAL A 133 -9.86 -1.37 4.81
N VAL A 134 -11.04 -0.94 4.36
CA VAL A 134 -12.20 -1.80 4.27
C VAL A 134 -12.32 -2.26 2.83
N GLY A 135 -12.25 -3.57 2.61
CA GLY A 135 -12.36 -4.19 1.30
C GLY A 135 -13.76 -4.75 1.06
N THR A 136 -14.34 -4.51 -0.12
CA THR A 136 -15.48 -5.28 -0.63
C THR A 136 -14.99 -6.17 -1.75
N VAL A 137 -15.01 -7.48 -1.54
CA VAL A 137 -14.51 -8.47 -2.49
C VAL A 137 -15.60 -8.78 -3.51
N HIS A 138 -15.40 -8.41 -4.76
CA HIS A 138 -16.36 -8.67 -5.84
C HIS A 138 -15.92 -9.79 -6.80
N ALA A 139 -14.64 -10.22 -6.76
CA ALA A 139 -14.20 -11.38 -7.50
C ALA A 139 -14.91 -12.65 -6.99
N ARG A 140 -15.37 -13.50 -7.92
CA ARG A 140 -16.10 -14.73 -7.64
C ARG A 140 -15.32 -15.99 -8.03
N ARG A 141 -14.24 -15.82 -8.79
CA ARG A 141 -13.34 -16.88 -9.25
C ARG A 141 -12.00 -16.29 -9.63
N ILE A 142 -10.99 -17.11 -9.73
CA ILE A 142 -9.70 -16.79 -10.35
C ILE A 142 -9.83 -17.04 -11.85
N GLU A 143 -9.45 -16.07 -12.65
CA GLU A 143 -9.46 -16.17 -14.11
C GLU A 143 -8.07 -16.52 -14.66
N GLY A 144 -7.01 -16.20 -13.92
CA GLY A 144 -5.65 -16.51 -14.31
C GLY A 144 -4.58 -16.09 -13.32
N PRO A 145 -3.30 -16.33 -13.65
CA PRO A 145 -2.18 -15.97 -12.78
C PRO A 145 -2.09 -14.47 -12.43
N GLY A 146 -2.64 -13.61 -13.27
CA GLY A 146 -2.66 -12.16 -13.04
C GLY A 146 -3.62 -11.69 -11.95
N ASP A 147 -4.44 -12.59 -11.39
CA ASP A 147 -5.34 -12.28 -10.28
C ASP A 147 -4.65 -12.36 -8.91
N PHE A 148 -3.48 -13.01 -8.87
CA PHE A 148 -2.68 -13.07 -7.64
C PHE A 148 -1.86 -11.81 -7.46
N SER A 149 -2.11 -11.12 -6.37
CA SER A 149 -1.31 -9.98 -5.92
C SER A 149 -0.13 -10.44 -5.08
N ARG A 150 0.99 -9.72 -5.18
CA ARG A 150 2.15 -9.86 -4.30
C ARG A 150 2.64 -8.47 -3.94
N HIS A 151 2.99 -8.27 -2.69
CA HIS A 151 3.61 -7.02 -2.28
C HIS A 151 4.51 -7.22 -1.05
N PRO A 152 5.49 -6.35 -0.85
CA PRO A 152 6.33 -6.38 0.34
C PRO A 152 5.52 -6.18 1.62
N GLY A 153 6.01 -6.81 2.70
CA GLY A 153 5.44 -6.67 4.04
C GLY A 153 4.50 -7.80 4.41
N GLU A 154 3.68 -7.54 5.37
CA GLU A 154 2.74 -8.49 5.99
C GLU A 154 1.32 -7.99 5.81
N GLU A 155 0.38 -8.91 5.78
CA GLU A 155 -1.03 -8.60 5.67
C GLU A 155 -1.84 -9.29 6.75
N PHE A 156 -2.71 -8.53 7.38
CA PHE A 156 -3.74 -8.98 8.29
C PHE A 156 -5.10 -8.77 7.67
N VAL A 157 -5.96 -9.77 7.75
CA VAL A 157 -7.33 -9.75 7.25
C VAL A 157 -8.29 -10.16 8.34
N TYR A 158 -9.42 -9.46 8.45
CA TYR A 158 -10.53 -9.81 9.33
C TYR A 158 -11.84 -9.70 8.56
N VAL A 159 -12.70 -10.73 8.62
CA VAL A 159 -13.96 -10.77 7.88
C VAL A 159 -15.07 -10.06 8.65
N LEU A 160 -15.58 -8.96 8.08
CA LEU A 160 -16.71 -8.20 8.65
C LEU A 160 -18.06 -8.82 8.32
N SER A 161 -18.24 -9.30 7.09
CA SER A 161 -19.48 -9.93 6.64
C SER A 161 -19.26 -10.79 5.39
N GLY A 162 -20.14 -11.76 5.17
CA GLY A 162 -20.01 -12.72 4.10
C GLY A 162 -18.92 -13.75 4.39
N GLU A 163 -18.48 -14.43 3.35
CA GLU A 163 -17.42 -15.44 3.38
C GLU A 163 -16.45 -15.20 2.24
N VAL A 164 -15.16 -15.37 2.52
CA VAL A 164 -14.07 -15.17 1.56
C VAL A 164 -13.16 -16.39 1.55
N GLU A 165 -12.73 -16.81 0.38
CA GLU A 165 -11.57 -17.69 0.23
C GLU A 165 -10.37 -16.85 -0.18
N ILE A 166 -9.25 -17.05 0.52
CA ILE A 166 -7.96 -16.51 0.10
C ILE A 166 -7.18 -17.65 -0.53
N HIS A 167 -6.91 -17.50 -1.82
CA HIS A 167 -6.15 -18.47 -2.59
C HIS A 167 -4.70 -18.02 -2.68
N PHE A 168 -3.78 -18.93 -2.42
CA PHE A 168 -2.35 -18.70 -2.57
C PHE A 168 -1.83 -19.36 -3.85
N ASP A 169 -0.80 -18.79 -4.44
CA ASP A 169 -0.21 -19.28 -5.69
C ASP A 169 0.54 -20.61 -5.57
N ASN A 170 0.80 -21.06 -4.32
CA ASN A 170 1.28 -22.40 -4.00
C ASN A 170 0.16 -23.48 -4.03
N GLY A 171 -1.09 -23.08 -4.32
CA GLY A 171 -2.27 -23.95 -4.35
C GLY A 171 -3.02 -24.03 -3.03
N GLU A 172 -2.52 -23.44 -1.96
CA GLU A 172 -3.21 -23.37 -0.67
C GLU A 172 -4.44 -22.47 -0.77
N LYS A 173 -5.51 -22.84 -0.04
CA LYS A 173 -6.74 -22.06 0.07
C LYS A 173 -7.17 -21.99 1.51
N VAL A 174 -7.50 -20.81 1.96
CA VAL A 174 -8.01 -20.56 3.31
C VAL A 174 -9.40 -19.98 3.20
N HIS A 175 -10.40 -20.71 3.74
CA HIS A 175 -11.77 -20.24 3.85
C HIS A 175 -11.95 -19.50 5.16
N LEU A 176 -12.54 -18.31 5.10
CA LEU A 176 -12.82 -17.45 6.25
C LEU A 176 -14.27 -17.02 6.23
N ALA A 177 -14.95 -17.22 7.35
CA ALA A 177 -16.29 -16.72 7.61
C ALA A 177 -16.25 -15.44 8.46
N ARG A 178 -17.41 -14.81 8.64
CA ARG A 178 -17.54 -13.63 9.49
C ARG A 178 -16.93 -13.85 10.88
N GLY A 179 -16.02 -12.98 11.28
CA GLY A 179 -15.32 -13.03 12.58
C GLY A 179 -13.97 -13.73 12.52
N ASP A 180 -13.68 -14.45 11.43
CA ASP A 180 -12.38 -15.09 11.25
C ASP A 180 -11.31 -14.07 10.82
N ALA A 181 -10.07 -14.40 11.11
CA ALA A 181 -8.91 -13.61 10.73
C ALA A 181 -7.81 -14.47 10.13
N LEU A 182 -7.00 -13.86 9.27
CA LEU A 182 -5.79 -14.45 8.70
C LEU A 182 -4.65 -13.45 8.78
N TYR A 183 -3.46 -13.95 9.04
CA TYR A 183 -2.22 -13.18 9.01
C TYR A 183 -1.18 -13.92 8.17
N PHE A 184 -0.54 -13.25 7.22
CA PHE A 184 0.38 -13.90 6.30
C PHE A 184 1.44 -12.93 5.74
N ASP A 185 2.50 -13.52 5.18
CA ASP A 185 3.51 -12.79 4.41
C ASP A 185 2.94 -12.42 3.04
N ALA A 186 2.77 -11.14 2.77
CA ALA A 186 2.15 -10.64 1.54
C ALA A 186 3.02 -10.85 0.27
N ARG A 187 4.26 -11.35 0.42
CA ARG A 187 5.08 -11.81 -0.71
C ARG A 187 4.59 -13.13 -1.30
N MET A 188 3.78 -13.90 -0.56
CA MET A 188 3.04 -15.01 -1.12
C MET A 188 1.99 -14.47 -2.10
N GLY A 189 1.94 -15.01 -3.31
CA GLY A 189 0.90 -14.66 -4.27
C GLY A 189 -0.47 -15.00 -3.72
N HIS A 190 -1.35 -14.02 -3.57
CA HIS A 190 -2.65 -14.21 -2.95
C HIS A 190 -3.77 -13.52 -3.73
N ALA A 191 -4.96 -14.12 -3.72
CA ALA A 191 -6.16 -13.62 -4.37
C ALA A 191 -7.38 -13.81 -3.47
N TYR A 192 -8.26 -12.84 -3.43
CA TYR A 192 -9.48 -12.83 -2.63
C TYR A 192 -10.69 -13.18 -3.49
N ILE A 193 -11.45 -14.18 -3.07
CA ILE A 193 -12.67 -14.66 -3.75
C ILE A 193 -13.84 -14.63 -2.77
N SER A 194 -14.88 -13.87 -3.10
CA SER A 194 -16.12 -13.86 -2.32
C SER A 194 -16.95 -15.09 -2.65
N VAL A 195 -17.17 -15.98 -1.69
CA VAL A 195 -17.85 -17.27 -1.89
C VAL A 195 -19.28 -17.31 -1.36
N SER A 196 -19.67 -16.38 -0.50
CA SER A 196 -21.06 -16.25 -0.03
C SER A 196 -21.95 -15.52 -1.05
N ARG A 197 -23.27 -15.64 -0.90
CA ARG A 197 -24.25 -14.96 -1.78
C ARG A 197 -24.06 -13.44 -1.78
N GLN A 198 -23.87 -12.84 -0.60
CA GLN A 198 -23.50 -11.43 -0.46
C GLN A 198 -22.01 -11.30 -0.71
N LEU A 199 -21.59 -10.12 -1.20
CA LEU A 199 -20.18 -9.82 -1.32
C LEU A 199 -19.53 -9.79 0.06
N ALA A 200 -18.40 -10.45 0.19
CA ALA A 200 -17.63 -10.42 1.42
C ALA A 200 -17.06 -9.03 1.66
N ARG A 201 -17.12 -8.59 2.91
CA ARG A 201 -16.45 -7.37 3.39
C ARG A 201 -15.40 -7.73 4.42
N ILE A 202 -14.25 -7.16 4.29
CA ILE A 202 -13.08 -7.42 5.13
C ILE A 202 -12.48 -6.12 5.65
N VAL A 203 -11.79 -6.18 6.76
CA VAL A 203 -10.73 -5.23 7.10
C VAL A 203 -9.42 -5.85 6.65
N GLY A 204 -8.67 -5.15 5.82
CA GLY A 204 -7.31 -5.48 5.47
C GLY A 204 -6.35 -4.47 6.09
N VAL A 205 -5.21 -4.94 6.60
CA VAL A 205 -4.13 -4.08 7.06
C VAL A 205 -2.84 -4.58 6.47
N THR A 206 -2.20 -3.76 5.65
CA THR A 206 -0.90 -4.08 5.09
C THR A 206 0.19 -3.24 5.74
N THR A 207 1.37 -3.82 5.90
CA THR A 207 2.58 -3.10 6.29
C THR A 207 3.46 -2.86 5.06
N SER A 208 4.31 -1.83 5.09
CA SER A 208 5.31 -1.62 4.05
C SER A 208 6.67 -2.14 4.52
N GLU A 209 7.34 -2.90 3.65
CA GLU A 209 8.69 -3.44 3.93
C GLU A 209 9.74 -2.33 4.16
N SER A 210 9.48 -1.11 3.66
CA SER A 210 10.43 0.00 3.72
C SER A 210 10.90 0.36 5.14
N ASN A 211 10.07 0.13 6.16
CA ASN A 211 10.41 0.42 7.55
C ASN A 211 11.12 -0.76 8.22
N PHE A 212 10.72 -1.99 7.92
CA PHE A 212 11.36 -3.18 8.47
C PHE A 212 12.77 -3.38 7.90
N MET A 213 12.94 -3.25 6.59
CA MET A 213 14.26 -3.37 5.94
C MET A 213 15.20 -2.23 6.32
N LYS A 214 14.71 -1.01 6.49
CA LYS A 214 15.51 0.11 7.01
C LYS A 214 15.99 -0.16 8.42
N SER A 215 15.12 -0.69 9.29
CA SER A 215 15.48 -1.08 10.66
C SER A 215 16.46 -2.24 10.68
N ALA A 216 16.26 -3.25 9.85
CA ALA A 216 17.17 -4.41 9.74
C ALA A 216 18.53 -4.04 9.12
N GLN A 217 18.56 -3.14 8.15
CA GLN A 217 19.80 -2.60 7.57
C GLN A 217 20.54 -1.69 8.54
N ALA A 218 19.82 -0.86 9.31
CA ALA A 218 20.41 -0.06 10.37
C ALA A 218 21.04 -0.94 11.46
N ALA A 219 20.34 -1.98 11.91
CA ALA A 219 20.86 -2.93 12.88
C ALA A 219 22.10 -3.72 12.36
N LYS A 220 22.13 -4.07 11.05
CA LYS A 220 23.32 -4.67 10.44
C LYS A 220 24.49 -3.70 10.30
N SER A 221 24.21 -2.43 10.04
CA SER A 221 25.24 -1.38 9.93
C SER A 221 25.89 -1.08 11.29
N GLU A 222 25.14 -1.14 12.38
CA GLU A 222 25.66 -0.99 13.73
C GLU A 222 26.44 -2.22 14.24
N ALA A 223 26.13 -3.42 13.72
CA ALA A 223 26.76 -4.66 14.12
C ALA A 223 28.12 -4.93 13.42
N VAL A 224 28.55 -4.13 12.46
CA VAL A 224 29.86 -4.26 11.82
C VAL A 224 30.90 -3.48 12.64
N PRO A 225 31.79 -4.14 13.41
CA PRO A 225 32.83 -3.44 14.16
C PRO A 225 33.75 -2.71 13.17
N LYS A 226 33.92 -1.41 13.37
CA LYS A 226 34.92 -0.62 12.63
C LYS A 226 36.30 -1.27 12.84
N ARG A 227 36.79 -1.96 11.82
CA ARG A 227 38.19 -2.44 11.81
C ARG A 227 39.11 -1.24 11.89
N THR A 228 39.64 -0.96 13.06
CA THR A 228 40.72 -0.03 13.26
C THR A 228 41.93 -0.59 12.53
N VAL A 229 42.29 0.03 11.42
CA VAL A 229 43.56 -0.23 10.74
C VAL A 229 44.66 0.34 11.63
N GLY A 230 45.27 -0.52 12.41
CA GLY A 230 46.48 -0.20 13.19
C GLY A 230 47.61 0.17 12.25
N ARG A 231 48.02 1.44 12.29
CA ARG A 231 49.19 1.96 11.59
C ARG A 231 50.43 1.44 12.30
N SER A 232 51.03 0.38 11.81
CA SER A 232 52.34 -0.09 12.29
C SER A 232 53.43 0.92 11.86
N GLN A 233 53.93 1.67 12.84
CA GLN A 233 55.16 2.44 12.67
C GLN A 233 56.34 1.49 12.66
N GLY A 234 56.91 1.24 11.49
CA GLY A 234 58.19 0.57 11.34
C GLY A 234 59.33 1.45 11.87
N LYS A 235 59.90 1.06 12.99
CA LYS A 235 61.18 1.62 13.48
C LYS A 235 62.33 1.09 12.62
N ALA A 236 62.94 1.90 11.81
CA ALA A 236 64.23 1.63 11.16
C ALA A 236 65.35 1.74 12.21
N ALA A 237 66.01 0.64 12.49
CA ALA A 237 67.23 0.60 13.27
C ALA A 237 68.42 0.74 12.33
N ALA A 238 69.13 1.85 12.47
CA ALA A 238 70.43 2.08 11.81
C ALA A 238 71.52 1.41 12.64
N THR A 239 72.17 0.40 12.10
CA THR A 239 73.41 -0.14 12.65
C THR A 239 74.60 0.37 11.84
N ARG A 240 75.41 1.23 12.49
CA ARG A 240 76.75 1.60 12.04
C ARG A 240 77.70 0.43 12.37
N GLY A 241 78.29 -0.16 11.37
CA GLY A 241 79.46 -1.02 11.51
C GLY A 241 80.72 -0.20 11.20
N LYS A 242 81.59 -0.04 12.19
CA LYS A 242 82.96 0.44 12.03
C LYS A 242 83.84 -0.69 11.62
N GLY A 243 84.75 -0.40 10.68
CA GLY A 243 85.74 -1.23 10.13
C GLY A 243 86.95 -1.52 11.02
N LYS A 244 87.75 -2.27 10.50
CA LYS A 244 89.26 -2.26 10.54
C LYS A 244 89.74 -3.56 9.99
N GLY A 245 90.74 -3.43 9.16
CA GLY A 245 91.59 -4.50 8.73
C GLY A 245 92.02 -4.29 7.30
#